data_cf41186b34d7676afbd729075d22e65a
#
_entry.id   cf41186b34d7676afbd729075d22e65a
#
_cell.length_a   1.000
_cell.length_b   1.000
_cell.length_c   1.000
_cell.angle_alpha   90.00
_cell.angle_beta   90.00
_cell.angle_gamma   90.00
#
_symmetry.space_group_name_H-M   'P 1'
#
loop_
_entity.id
_entity.type
_entity.pdbx_description
1 polymer ?
#
loop_
_entity_poly.entity_id
_entity_poly.type
_entity_poly.pdbx_seq_one_letter_code
_entity_poly.pdbx_strand_id
1 'polypeptide(L)'
;RQNNGIDIAANEGDAVIASADGIVAYADDSLPGYGNLILLLHGGFFTTAYGHNQKIFVKRGQAVKAGEKIALAGKSGGAKQPQLHFELRRHITPLNPLSSLPRRD
;
A
#
# COMPACT_ATOMS: atom_id res chain seq x y z
N ARG A 1 14.30 13.10 6.60
CA ARG A 1 13.22 12.15 6.78
C ARG A 1 13.72 10.71 6.60
N GLN A 2 13.26 9.84 7.43
CA GLN A 2 13.64 8.44 7.34
C GLN A 2 12.85 7.71 6.28
N ASN A 3 13.49 6.76 5.64
CA ASN A 3 12.81 5.81 4.78
C ASN A 3 12.25 4.69 5.66
N ASN A 4 10.94 4.59 5.73
CA ASN A 4 10.27 3.63 6.60
C ASN A 4 10.00 2.29 5.93
N GLY A 5 10.59 2.04 4.78
CA GLY A 5 10.30 0.85 4.04
C GLY A 5 11.49 0.30 3.31
N ILE A 6 11.23 -0.70 2.49
CA ILE A 6 12.22 -1.31 1.62
C ILE A 6 11.73 -1.27 0.19
N ASP A 7 12.68 -1.22 -0.74
CA ASP A 7 12.39 -1.27 -2.16
C ASP A 7 12.79 -2.65 -2.67
N ILE A 8 11.79 -3.36 -3.20
CA ILE A 8 11.96 -4.73 -3.66
C ILE A 8 12.01 -4.71 -5.18
N ALA A 9 13.10 -5.18 -5.76
CA ALA A 9 13.22 -5.24 -7.21
C ALA A 9 12.11 -6.13 -7.77
N ALA A 10 11.52 -5.71 -8.88
CA ALA A 10 10.42 -6.42 -9.51
C ALA A 10 10.46 -6.16 -11.01
N ASN A 11 9.68 -6.93 -11.75
CA ASN A 11 9.45 -6.64 -13.16
C ASN A 11 8.11 -5.95 -13.31
N GLU A 12 8.01 -5.08 -14.30
CA GLU A 12 6.72 -4.43 -14.57
C GLU A 12 5.67 -5.50 -14.84
N GLY A 13 4.51 -5.37 -14.18
CA GLY A 13 3.43 -6.31 -14.33
C GLY A 13 3.45 -7.48 -13.35
N ASP A 14 4.49 -7.61 -12.54
CA ASP A 14 4.49 -8.63 -11.49
C ASP A 14 3.33 -8.39 -10.53
N ALA A 15 2.73 -9.47 -10.04
CA ALA A 15 1.63 -9.36 -9.10
C ALA A 15 2.13 -8.83 -7.75
N VAL A 16 1.41 -7.86 -7.22
CA VAL A 16 1.60 -7.37 -5.85
C VAL A 16 0.45 -7.92 -5.03
N ILE A 17 0.77 -8.64 -3.97
CA ILE A 17 -0.24 -9.32 -3.16
C ILE A 17 -0.32 -8.70 -1.75
N ALA A 18 -1.51 -8.78 -1.16
CA ALA A 18 -1.70 -8.32 0.21
C ALA A 18 -0.91 -9.22 1.16
N SER A 19 -0.15 -8.62 2.08
CA SER A 19 0.67 -9.37 3.01
C SER A 19 -0.15 -10.03 4.11
N ALA A 20 -1.36 -9.54 4.36
CA ALA A 20 -2.26 -10.06 5.38
C ALA A 20 -3.67 -9.57 5.07
N ASP A 21 -4.66 -10.15 5.74
CA ASP A 21 -6.05 -9.68 5.63
C ASP A 21 -6.12 -8.24 6.08
N GLY A 22 -6.95 -7.44 5.44
CA GLY A 22 -7.08 -6.04 5.81
C GLY A 22 -8.17 -5.30 5.04
N ILE A 23 -8.24 -3.99 5.31
CA ILE A 23 -9.16 -3.08 4.63
C ILE A 23 -8.31 -2.03 3.92
N VAL A 24 -8.66 -1.73 2.69
CA VAL A 24 -7.95 -0.71 1.91
C VAL A 24 -8.27 0.67 2.50
N ALA A 25 -7.26 1.33 3.05
CA ALA A 25 -7.41 2.67 3.62
C ALA A 25 -7.14 3.75 2.58
N TYR A 26 -6.35 3.44 1.56
CA TYR A 26 -5.97 4.40 0.53
C TYR A 26 -5.58 3.63 -0.73
N ALA A 27 -6.00 4.13 -1.89
CA ALA A 27 -5.64 3.52 -3.18
C ALA A 27 -5.71 4.63 -4.23
N ASP A 28 -4.59 5.33 -4.44
CA ASP A 28 -4.57 6.50 -5.31
C ASP A 28 -3.12 6.89 -5.61
N ASP A 29 -2.94 7.94 -6.42
CA ASP A 29 -1.63 8.44 -6.80
C ASP A 29 -1.38 9.87 -6.34
N SER A 30 -2.15 10.37 -5.37
CA SER A 30 -2.06 11.78 -4.96
C SER A 30 -0.90 12.10 -4.04
N LEU A 31 -0.23 11.11 -3.47
CA LEU A 31 0.89 11.37 -2.57
C LEU A 31 2.20 11.41 -3.33
N PRO A 32 2.95 12.53 -3.26
CA PRO A 32 4.19 12.65 -4.02
C PRO A 32 5.21 11.57 -3.64
N GLY A 33 5.90 11.06 -4.64
CA GLY A 33 7.01 10.14 -4.43
C GLY A 33 6.63 8.67 -4.34
N TYR A 34 5.32 8.34 -4.22
CA TYR A 34 4.88 6.95 -4.10
C TYR A 34 4.28 6.40 -5.38
N GLY A 35 3.85 7.29 -6.29
CA GLY A 35 3.10 6.85 -7.46
C GLY A 35 1.77 6.27 -7.06
N ASN A 36 1.37 5.20 -7.70
CA ASN A 36 0.14 4.49 -7.35
C ASN A 36 0.39 3.72 -6.06
N LEU A 37 -0.24 4.17 -4.98
CA LEU A 37 0.00 3.68 -3.62
C LEU A 37 -1.24 3.04 -3.04
N ILE A 38 -1.05 1.89 -2.38
CA ILE A 38 -2.10 1.25 -1.59
C ILE A 38 -1.65 1.21 -0.14
N LEU A 39 -2.57 1.57 0.77
CA LEU A 39 -2.40 1.38 2.21
C LEU A 39 -3.46 0.40 2.69
N LEU A 40 -3.02 -0.63 3.41
CA LEU A 40 -3.92 -1.62 4.02
C LEU A 40 -3.86 -1.50 5.54
N LEU A 41 -5.04 -1.44 6.17
CA LEU A 41 -5.18 -1.54 7.62
C LEU A 41 -5.44 -2.99 7.97
N HIS A 42 -4.60 -3.55 8.83
CA HIS A 42 -4.71 -4.96 9.20
C HIS A 42 -5.38 -5.16 10.55
N GLY A 43 -5.87 -4.09 11.13
CA GLY A 43 -6.39 -4.12 12.48
C GLY A 43 -5.24 -4.14 13.49
N GLY A 44 -5.60 -4.10 14.78
CA GLY A 44 -4.58 -4.08 15.81
C GLY A 44 -3.62 -2.91 15.61
N PHE A 45 -2.34 -3.19 15.44
CA PHE A 45 -1.30 -2.17 15.45
C PHE A 45 -0.61 -1.98 14.10
N PHE A 46 -1.11 -2.55 13.01
CA PHE A 46 -0.33 -2.61 11.77
C PHE A 46 -1.02 -2.04 10.55
N THR A 47 -0.23 -1.37 9.71
CA THR A 47 -0.63 -0.91 8.38
C THR A 47 0.50 -1.29 7.43
N THR A 48 0.17 -1.71 6.20
CA THR A 48 1.18 -1.95 5.17
C THR A 48 0.95 -1.02 3.99
N ALA A 49 2.04 -0.67 3.32
CA ALA A 49 2.01 0.23 2.18
C ALA A 49 2.69 -0.42 0.98
N TYR A 50 2.16 -0.17 -0.21
CA TYR A 50 2.62 -0.77 -1.47
C TYR A 50 2.70 0.34 -2.51
N GLY A 51 3.91 0.80 -2.83
CA GLY A 51 4.12 1.95 -3.71
C GLY A 51 4.72 1.58 -5.06
N HIS A 52 4.70 2.55 -5.98
CA HIS A 52 5.23 2.46 -7.34
C HIS A 52 4.48 1.50 -8.25
N ASN A 53 3.24 1.16 -7.91
CA ASN A 53 2.46 0.22 -8.71
C ASN A 53 2.18 0.77 -10.10
N GLN A 54 2.14 -0.12 -11.08
CA GLN A 54 1.71 0.20 -12.43
C GLN A 54 0.20 0.38 -12.48
N LYS A 55 -0.52 -0.50 -11.79
CA LYS A 55 -1.97 -0.54 -11.80
C LYS A 55 -2.48 -1.03 -10.46
N ILE A 56 -3.58 -0.46 -10.01
CA ILE A 56 -4.23 -0.82 -8.75
C ILE A 56 -5.57 -1.49 -9.06
N PHE A 57 -5.87 -2.60 -8.39
CA PHE A 57 -7.11 -3.36 -8.60
C PHE A 57 -8.13 -3.18 -7.49
N VAL A 58 -7.78 -2.46 -6.43
CA VAL A 58 -8.65 -2.33 -5.25
C VAL A 58 -9.03 -0.89 -5.02
N LYS A 59 -10.05 -0.68 -4.19
CA LYS A 59 -10.55 0.65 -3.85
C LYS A 59 -10.56 0.83 -2.35
N ARG A 60 -10.45 2.08 -1.92
CA ARG A 60 -10.60 2.44 -0.52
C ARG A 60 -11.90 1.85 0.05
N GLY A 61 -11.79 1.22 1.21
CA GLY A 61 -12.91 0.59 1.89
C GLY A 61 -13.10 -0.89 1.57
N GLN A 62 -12.42 -1.40 0.56
CA GLN A 62 -12.55 -2.79 0.16
C GLN A 62 -11.81 -3.70 1.13
N ALA A 63 -12.41 -4.84 1.47
CA ALA A 63 -11.74 -5.87 2.25
C ALA A 63 -10.91 -6.75 1.34
N VAL A 64 -9.70 -7.10 1.77
CA VAL A 64 -8.81 -7.99 1.04
C VAL A 64 -8.31 -9.09 1.97
N LYS A 65 -7.90 -10.20 1.37
CA LYS A 65 -7.35 -11.33 2.11
C LYS A 65 -5.86 -11.48 1.83
N ALA A 66 -5.15 -12.04 2.78
CA ALA A 66 -3.73 -12.37 2.59
C ALA A 66 -3.54 -13.13 1.28
N GLY A 67 -2.56 -12.73 0.48
CA GLY A 67 -2.25 -13.37 -0.79
C GLY A 67 -3.09 -12.89 -1.96
N GLU A 68 -4.11 -12.07 -1.72
CA GLU A 68 -4.94 -11.54 -2.81
C GLU A 68 -4.13 -10.56 -3.66
N LYS A 69 -4.25 -10.66 -4.98
CA LYS A 69 -3.59 -9.72 -5.88
C LYS A 69 -4.29 -8.37 -5.80
N ILE A 70 -3.55 -7.34 -5.43
CA ILE A 70 -4.10 -6.01 -5.25
C ILE A 70 -3.58 -5.00 -6.26
N ALA A 71 -2.47 -5.32 -6.93
CA ALA A 71 -1.85 -4.40 -7.89
C ALA A 71 -0.90 -5.14 -8.81
N LEU A 72 -0.38 -4.40 -9.79
CA LEU A 72 0.76 -4.84 -10.60
C LEU A 72 1.93 -3.92 -10.29
N ALA A 73 3.11 -4.51 -10.13
CA ALA A 73 4.33 -3.76 -9.88
C ALA A 73 4.69 -2.89 -11.08
N GLY A 74 5.33 -1.76 -10.82
CA GLY A 74 5.76 -0.86 -11.87
C GLY A 74 6.81 0.11 -11.37
N LYS A 75 6.83 1.28 -11.99
CA LYS A 75 7.79 2.33 -11.61
C LYS A 75 7.13 3.70 -11.55
N SER A 76 5.85 3.76 -11.21
CA SER A 76 5.16 5.02 -11.03
C SER A 76 5.77 5.81 -9.87
N GLY A 77 5.52 7.12 -9.86
CA GLY A 77 6.02 7.99 -8.79
C GLY A 77 7.50 8.30 -8.86
N GLY A 78 8.11 8.20 -10.04
CA GLY A 78 9.51 8.58 -10.21
C GLY A 78 10.52 7.49 -9.89
N ALA A 79 10.08 6.25 -9.73
CA ALA A 79 11.02 5.15 -9.56
C ALA A 79 11.84 4.98 -10.83
N LYS A 80 13.13 4.74 -10.69
CA LYS A 80 14.02 4.65 -11.83
C LYS A 80 13.92 3.31 -12.54
N GLN A 81 13.46 2.30 -11.83
CA GLN A 81 13.28 0.96 -12.39
C GLN A 81 12.10 0.31 -11.67
N PRO A 82 11.53 -0.74 -12.26
CA PRO A 82 10.39 -1.41 -11.63
C PRO A 82 10.75 -1.93 -10.26
N GLN A 83 9.91 -1.62 -9.28
CA GLN A 83 10.14 -2.01 -7.90
C GLN A 83 8.86 -1.89 -7.09
N LEU A 84 8.80 -2.60 -5.99
CA LEU A 84 7.75 -2.44 -5.00
C LEU A 84 8.35 -1.73 -3.80
N HIS A 85 7.81 -0.57 -3.47
CA HIS A 85 8.14 0.08 -2.21
C HIS A 85 7.19 -0.45 -1.16
N PHE A 86 7.69 -1.21 -0.21
CA PHE A 86 6.89 -1.84 0.82
C PHE A 86 7.20 -1.24 2.18
N GLU A 87 6.16 -0.88 2.94
CA GLU A 87 6.32 -0.40 4.30
C GLU A 87 5.42 -1.20 5.23
N LEU A 88 5.97 -1.52 6.39
CA LEU A 88 5.19 -2.05 7.51
C LEU A 88 5.25 -1.00 8.61
N ARG A 89 4.09 -0.44 8.95
CA ARG A 89 4.00 0.61 9.97
C ARG A 89 3.32 0.05 11.20
N ARG A 90 3.98 0.23 12.33
CA ARG A 90 3.42 -0.17 13.61
C ARG A 90 2.90 1.07 14.33
N HIS A 91 1.74 0.93 14.95
CA HIS A 91 1.08 2.03 15.64
C HIS A 91 1.07 1.76 17.15
N ILE A 92 1.07 2.84 17.93
CA ILE A 92 1.10 2.75 19.39
C ILE A 92 -0.23 2.26 19.94
N THR A 93 -1.34 2.68 19.32
CA THR A 93 -2.67 2.26 19.74
C THR A 93 -3.32 1.43 18.66
N PRO A 94 -4.22 0.50 19.02
CA PRO A 94 -4.93 -0.29 18.01
C PRO A 94 -5.71 0.61 17.06
N LEU A 95 -5.75 0.23 15.79
CA LEU A 95 -6.46 0.96 14.76
C LEU A 95 -7.88 0.43 14.63
N ASN A 96 -8.83 1.36 14.51
CA ASN A 96 -10.19 1.04 14.11
C ASN A 96 -10.29 1.39 12.62
N PRO A 97 -10.62 0.45 11.75
CA PRO A 97 -10.65 0.72 10.32
C PRO A 97 -11.52 1.93 9.96
N LEU A 98 -12.66 2.12 10.61
CA LEU A 98 -13.53 3.24 10.30
C LEU A 98 -12.94 4.57 10.70
N SER A 99 -12.34 4.66 11.88
CA SER A 99 -11.77 5.91 12.36
C SER A 99 -10.40 6.19 11.78
N SER A 100 -9.74 5.19 11.19
CA SER A 100 -8.41 5.34 10.62
C SER A 100 -8.40 5.60 9.12
N LEU A 101 -9.55 5.58 8.47
CA LEU A 101 -9.62 5.93 7.05
C LEU A 101 -9.31 7.41 6.88
N PRO A 102 -8.75 7.80 5.74
CA PRO A 102 -8.43 9.21 5.50
C PRO A 102 -9.65 10.08 5.69
N ARG A 103 -9.46 11.21 6.34
CA ARG A 103 -10.52 12.15 6.66
C ARG A 103 -10.44 13.33 5.73
N ARG A 104 -11.54 14.02 5.66
CA ARG A 104 -11.65 15.18 4.82
C ARG A 104 -11.67 16.46 5.59
N ASP A 105 -11.02 16.54 6.61
CA ASP A 105 -11.02 17.73 7.44
C ASP A 105 -10.42 18.92 6.76
#